data_57197017ebf067e81e6f93ce9baac379
#
_entry.id   57197017ebf067e81e6f93ce9baac379
#
_cell.length_a   1.000
_cell.length_b   1.000
_cell.length_c   1.000
_cell.angle_alpha   90.00
_cell.angle_beta   90.00
_cell.angle_gamma   90.00
#
_symmetry.space_group_name_H-M   'P 1'
#
loop_
_entity.id
_entity.type
_entity.pdbx_description
1 polymer ?
#
loop_
_entity_poly.entity_id
_entity_poly.type
_entity_poly.pdbx_seq_one_letter_code
_entity_poly.pdbx_strand_id
1 'polypeptide(L)'
;MKKSEKSEPMTYQYHDESIVKNLDEHTVFVFGSNMAGQHADGAARTALEHFGAIKGVGRGWSGQSYAIPTMNEHLQQMPLSQIQHYIDDFKIYTKNHPKMTYFLTSIGCGIAGYKVEEIAPMFKGISHNVIFPASFRPFVERTLP
;
A
#
# COMPACT_ATOMS: atom_id res chain seq x y z
N MET A 1 -18.56 -2.80 -30.73
CA MET A 1 -17.91 -2.59 -30.11
C MET A 1 -18.00 -2.32 -28.98
N LYS A 2 -17.66 -2.40 -28.41
CA LYS A 2 -17.75 -2.29 -27.25
C LYS A 2 -17.50 -1.19 -26.70
N LYS A 3 -17.74 -0.59 -26.47
CA LYS A 3 -17.67 0.30 -26.02
C LYS A 3 -17.39 0.73 -25.01
N SER A 4 -17.50 0.59 -24.72
CA SER A 4 -17.50 0.99 -23.71
C SER A 4 -16.60 0.93 -22.62
N GLU A 5 -15.89 0.01 -22.42
CA GLU A 5 -14.91 -0.06 -21.38
C GLU A 5 -14.05 1.17 -21.27
N LYS A 6 -13.80 1.76 -22.37
CA LYS A 6 -12.92 2.92 -22.39
C LYS A 6 -13.48 4.11 -21.65
N SER A 7 -14.79 4.18 -21.59
CA SER A 7 -15.42 5.35 -20.97
C SER A 7 -15.73 5.17 -19.50
N GLU A 8 -15.46 3.99 -18.97
CA GLU A 8 -15.74 3.74 -17.56
C GLU A 8 -14.64 4.33 -16.67
N PRO A 9 -15.01 4.94 -15.56
CA PRO A 9 -14.00 5.41 -14.62
C PRO A 9 -13.28 4.24 -13.98
N MET A 10 -12.05 4.47 -13.60
CA MET A 10 -11.27 3.50 -12.85
C MET A 10 -11.72 3.55 -11.40
N THR A 11 -12.33 2.48 -10.90
CA THR A 11 -12.80 2.39 -9.53
C THR A 11 -12.11 1.25 -8.82
N TYR A 12 -11.98 1.38 -7.50
CA TYR A 12 -11.35 0.40 -6.64
C TYR A 12 -12.28 0.05 -5.49
N GLN A 13 -11.91 -0.94 -4.72
CA GLN A 13 -12.53 -1.21 -3.43
C GLN A 13 -11.86 -0.35 -2.36
N TYR A 14 -12.62 0.01 -1.33
CA TYR A 14 -12.13 0.87 -0.26
C TYR A 14 -12.49 0.28 1.09
N HIS A 15 -11.62 0.50 2.08
CA HIS A 15 -11.91 0.11 3.45
C HIS A 15 -12.00 1.37 4.33
N ASP A 16 -12.64 1.21 5.48
CA ASP A 16 -12.93 2.33 6.39
C ASP A 16 -11.76 2.70 7.31
N GLU A 17 -10.60 2.10 7.07
CA GLU A 17 -9.36 2.37 7.81
C GLU A 17 -9.40 1.87 9.25
N SER A 18 -10.32 0.98 9.57
CA SER A 18 -10.32 0.29 10.86
C SER A 18 -9.12 -0.66 10.95
N ILE A 19 -8.68 -0.89 12.17
CA ILE A 19 -7.60 -1.84 12.42
C ILE A 19 -8.10 -3.25 12.15
N VAL A 20 -7.37 -4.01 11.35
CA VAL A 20 -7.70 -5.41 11.09
C VAL A 20 -6.62 -6.30 11.69
N LYS A 21 -7.01 -7.49 12.15
CA LYS A 21 -6.09 -8.46 12.73
C LYS A 21 -6.08 -9.78 11.96
N ASN A 22 -6.97 -9.94 11.01
CA ASN A 22 -6.95 -11.07 10.11
C ASN A 22 -7.59 -10.69 8.79
N LEU A 23 -7.17 -11.35 7.73
CA LEU A 23 -7.68 -11.19 6.38
C LEU A 23 -7.72 -12.59 5.79
N ASP A 24 -8.49 -12.79 4.72
CA ASP A 24 -8.51 -14.11 4.10
C ASP A 24 -7.14 -14.45 3.53
N GLU A 25 -6.95 -15.73 3.23
CA GLU A 25 -5.61 -16.23 2.86
C GLU A 25 -5.10 -15.68 1.54
N HIS A 26 -5.96 -15.07 0.71
CA HIS A 26 -5.57 -14.48 -0.57
C HIS A 26 -5.39 -12.97 -0.48
N THR A 27 -5.49 -12.39 0.70
CA THR A 27 -5.37 -10.96 0.91
C THR A 27 -4.11 -10.64 1.70
N VAL A 28 -3.29 -9.77 1.13
CA VAL A 28 -1.99 -9.38 1.69
C VAL A 28 -2.13 -8.03 2.37
N PHE A 29 -1.59 -7.91 3.56
CA PHE A 29 -1.60 -6.67 4.34
C PHE A 29 -0.41 -5.81 3.93
N VAL A 30 -0.66 -4.62 3.38
CA VAL A 30 0.41 -3.73 2.88
C VAL A 30 0.60 -2.58 3.85
N PHE A 31 1.83 -2.38 4.28
CA PHE A 31 2.12 -1.43 5.34
C PHE A 31 3.37 -0.61 5.04
N GLY A 32 3.43 0.59 5.62
CA GLY A 32 4.61 1.45 5.56
C GLY A 32 5.66 0.96 6.54
N SER A 33 6.88 0.84 6.06
CA SER A 33 7.98 0.30 6.85
C SER A 33 9.20 1.23 6.84
N ASN A 34 10.30 0.75 7.38
CA ASN A 34 11.59 1.43 7.30
C ASN A 34 12.66 0.43 6.85
N MET A 35 13.74 0.93 6.32
CA MET A 35 14.80 0.08 5.78
C MET A 35 15.54 -0.70 6.87
N ALA A 36 15.40 -0.32 8.13
CA ALA A 36 15.96 -1.09 9.25
C ALA A 36 15.14 -2.33 9.56
N GLY A 37 13.90 -2.41 9.03
CA GLY A 37 13.01 -3.54 9.29
C GLY A 37 12.50 -3.58 10.72
N GLN A 38 12.41 -2.43 11.38
CA GLN A 38 11.85 -2.35 12.73
C GLN A 38 10.35 -2.14 12.61
N HIS A 39 9.59 -3.05 13.18
CA HIS A 39 8.12 -3.03 13.10
C HIS A 39 7.55 -2.79 14.48
N ALA A 40 7.87 -1.63 15.05
CA ALA A 40 7.60 -1.35 16.46
C ALA A 40 6.22 -0.75 16.71
N ASP A 41 5.65 -0.05 15.72
CA ASP A 41 4.41 0.70 15.94
C ASP A 41 3.51 0.67 14.72
N GLY A 42 2.23 1.02 14.95
CA GLY A 42 1.26 1.24 13.91
C GLY A 42 1.00 0.02 13.03
N ALA A 43 0.82 0.26 11.74
CA ALA A 43 0.53 -0.82 10.80
C ALA A 43 1.68 -1.82 10.72
N ALA A 44 2.92 -1.38 10.87
CA ALA A 44 4.07 -2.28 10.85
C ALA A 44 4.01 -3.27 12.01
N ARG A 45 3.60 -2.82 13.19
CA ARG A 45 3.44 -3.71 14.34
C ARG A 45 2.29 -4.69 14.10
N THR A 46 1.18 -4.22 13.53
CA THR A 46 0.06 -5.09 13.17
C THR A 46 0.52 -6.16 12.20
N ALA A 47 1.33 -5.79 11.21
CA ALA A 47 1.86 -6.74 10.24
C ALA A 47 2.74 -7.79 10.93
N LEU A 48 3.58 -7.36 11.85
CA LEU A 48 4.46 -8.26 12.59
C LEU A 48 3.66 -9.25 13.44
N GLU A 49 2.65 -8.76 14.14
CA GLU A 49 1.89 -9.57 15.09
C GLU A 49 0.85 -10.47 14.43
N HIS A 50 0.30 -10.07 13.28
CA HIS A 50 -0.86 -10.75 12.70
C HIS A 50 -0.70 -11.21 11.26
N PHE A 51 0.29 -10.71 10.52
CA PHE A 51 0.38 -10.98 9.08
C PHE A 51 1.73 -11.50 8.62
N GLY A 52 2.53 -12.00 9.55
CA GLY A 52 3.76 -12.69 9.18
C GLY A 52 4.90 -11.81 8.69
N ALA A 53 4.84 -10.51 8.95
CA ALA A 53 5.98 -9.65 8.66
C ALA A 53 7.17 -10.08 9.50
N ILE A 54 8.35 -9.94 8.94
CA ILE A 54 9.58 -10.43 9.56
C ILE A 54 10.42 -9.25 10.02
N LYS A 55 10.83 -9.28 11.29
CA LYS A 55 11.72 -8.27 11.84
C LYS A 55 13.02 -8.28 11.01
N GLY A 56 13.47 -7.10 10.60
CA GLY A 56 14.65 -6.97 9.76
C GLY A 56 14.34 -6.90 8.27
N VAL A 57 13.09 -7.19 7.85
CA VAL A 57 12.69 -7.12 6.44
C VAL A 57 11.88 -5.85 6.24
N GLY A 58 12.51 -4.84 5.66
CA GLY A 58 11.91 -3.51 5.49
C GLY A 58 11.22 -3.28 4.17
N ARG A 59 11.31 -4.24 3.23
CA ARG A 59 10.66 -4.07 1.93
C ARG A 59 10.27 -5.42 1.34
N GLY A 60 9.19 -5.41 0.57
CA GLY A 60 8.74 -6.56 -0.18
C GLY A 60 7.88 -7.51 0.64
N TRP A 61 7.59 -8.64 0.02
CA TRP A 61 6.65 -9.62 0.54
C TRP A 61 7.27 -10.46 1.66
N SER A 62 6.48 -10.71 2.72
CA SER A 62 6.83 -11.61 3.82
C SER A 62 5.55 -12.16 4.43
N GLY A 63 5.40 -13.48 4.46
CA GLY A 63 4.20 -14.11 5.01
C GLY A 63 2.94 -13.63 4.29
N GLN A 64 2.04 -13.00 5.02
CA GLN A 64 0.81 -12.43 4.48
C GLN A 64 0.90 -10.89 4.44
N SER A 65 2.09 -10.34 4.30
CA SER A 65 2.31 -8.91 4.33
C SER A 65 3.24 -8.46 3.20
N TYR A 66 3.18 -7.17 2.91
CA TYR A 66 4.08 -6.53 1.95
C TYR A 66 4.51 -5.19 2.51
N ALA A 67 5.81 -4.97 2.60
CA ALA A 67 6.37 -3.76 3.20
C ALA A 67 6.78 -2.77 2.12
N ILE A 68 6.32 -1.52 2.25
CA ILE A 68 6.74 -0.41 1.38
C ILE A 68 7.52 0.56 2.28
N PRO A 69 8.83 0.68 2.11
CA PRO A 69 9.61 1.55 3.00
C PRO A 69 9.31 3.02 2.74
N THR A 70 9.13 3.75 3.83
CA THR A 70 8.88 5.20 3.82
C THR A 70 9.91 5.93 4.67
N MET A 71 10.74 5.18 5.39
CA MET A 71 11.85 5.71 6.19
C MET A 71 13.10 4.88 5.93
N ASN A 72 14.25 5.53 6.05
CA ASN A 72 15.53 4.87 5.81
C ASN A 72 15.96 3.99 6.99
N GLU A 73 17.16 3.45 6.92
CA GLU A 73 17.69 2.57 7.97
C GLU A 73 17.99 3.30 9.29
N HIS A 74 18.02 4.62 9.26
CA HIS A 74 18.20 5.45 10.45
C HIS A 74 16.88 6.00 10.98
N LEU A 75 15.76 5.47 10.50
CA LEU A 75 14.41 5.87 10.88
C LEU A 75 14.12 7.33 10.56
N GLN A 76 14.72 7.84 9.52
CA GLN A 76 14.48 9.20 9.00
C GLN A 76 13.53 9.13 7.83
N GLN A 77 12.73 10.18 7.65
CA GLN A 77 11.80 10.29 6.54
C GLN A 77 12.52 10.14 5.21
N MET A 78 12.00 9.28 4.36
CA MET A 78 12.54 9.05 3.03
C MET A 78 11.98 10.12 2.09
N PRO A 79 12.77 10.63 1.13
CA PRO A 79 12.23 11.56 0.13
C PRO A 79 11.11 10.93 -0.69
N LEU A 80 10.15 11.75 -1.12
CA LEU A 80 9.01 11.25 -1.91
C LEU A 80 9.46 10.53 -3.18
N SER A 81 10.52 10.98 -3.82
CA SER A 81 11.03 10.34 -5.03
C SER A 81 11.49 8.91 -4.78
N GLN A 82 12.06 8.64 -3.61
CA GLN A 82 12.45 7.30 -3.22
C GLN A 82 11.25 6.43 -2.90
N ILE A 83 10.29 7.00 -2.18
CA ILE A 83 9.03 6.28 -1.85
C ILE A 83 8.33 5.90 -3.14
N GLN A 84 8.29 6.81 -4.13
CA GLN A 84 7.69 6.52 -5.42
C GLN A 84 8.33 5.30 -6.08
N HIS A 85 9.64 5.17 -5.97
CA HIS A 85 10.35 4.03 -6.52
C HIS A 85 9.84 2.71 -5.91
N TYR A 86 9.68 2.67 -4.60
CA TYR A 86 9.18 1.46 -3.93
C TYR A 86 7.70 1.21 -4.19
N ILE A 87 6.93 2.27 -4.38
CA ILE A 87 5.52 2.12 -4.77
C ILE A 87 5.44 1.58 -6.21
N ASP A 88 6.31 2.03 -7.09
CA ASP A 88 6.34 1.51 -8.46
C ASP A 88 6.69 0.01 -8.46
N ASP A 89 7.60 -0.42 -7.62
CA ASP A 89 7.89 -1.84 -7.45
C ASP A 89 6.65 -2.60 -6.99
N PHE A 90 5.91 -2.03 -6.06
CA PHE A 90 4.67 -2.63 -5.58
C PHE A 90 3.62 -2.73 -6.69
N LYS A 91 3.51 -1.72 -7.54
CA LYS A 91 2.59 -1.74 -8.67
C LYS A 91 2.90 -2.91 -9.61
N ILE A 92 4.17 -3.14 -9.87
CA ILE A 92 4.60 -4.27 -10.70
C ILE A 92 4.26 -5.58 -10.01
N TYR A 93 4.49 -5.64 -8.70
CA TYR A 93 4.22 -6.85 -7.93
C TYR A 93 2.73 -7.23 -7.97
N THR A 94 1.84 -6.26 -7.76
CA THR A 94 0.40 -6.55 -7.79
C THR A 94 -0.07 -7.00 -9.15
N LYS A 95 0.48 -6.42 -10.21
CA LYS A 95 0.15 -6.79 -11.58
C LYS A 95 0.57 -8.22 -11.90
N ASN A 96 1.71 -8.65 -11.34
CA ASN A 96 2.25 -9.97 -11.58
C ASN A 96 1.63 -11.04 -10.68
N HIS A 97 0.80 -10.64 -9.71
CA HIS A 97 0.14 -11.56 -8.78
C HIS A 97 -1.37 -11.26 -8.75
N PRO A 98 -2.06 -11.44 -9.88
CA PRO A 98 -3.46 -10.98 -10.00
C PRO A 98 -4.45 -11.79 -9.17
N LYS A 99 -4.04 -12.96 -8.68
CA LYS A 99 -4.93 -13.79 -7.85
C LYS A 99 -4.94 -13.37 -6.38
N MET A 100 -4.00 -12.51 -5.99
CA MET A 100 -3.95 -11.97 -4.64
C MET A 100 -4.68 -10.64 -4.60
N THR A 101 -5.19 -10.30 -3.43
CA THR A 101 -5.77 -8.99 -3.14
C THR A 101 -4.85 -8.31 -2.12
N TYR A 102 -4.73 -7.00 -2.22
CA TYR A 102 -3.81 -6.23 -1.39
C TYR A 102 -4.57 -5.21 -0.57
N PHE A 103 -4.57 -5.39 0.74
CA PHE A 103 -5.20 -4.46 1.67
C PHE A 103 -4.18 -3.38 2.02
N LEU A 104 -4.32 -2.22 1.42
CA LEU A 104 -3.35 -1.14 1.55
C LEU A 104 -3.70 -0.25 2.74
N THR A 105 -2.76 -0.10 3.66
CA THR A 105 -2.91 0.89 4.74
C THR A 105 -2.42 2.25 4.25
N SER A 106 -2.60 3.29 5.07
CA SER A 106 -2.21 4.67 4.72
C SER A 106 -0.70 4.84 4.89
N ILE A 107 0.06 4.18 4.03
CA ILE A 107 1.52 4.20 4.13
C ILE A 107 2.04 5.62 4.03
N GLY A 108 3.11 5.90 4.77
CA GLY A 108 3.76 7.21 4.75
C GLY A 108 3.02 8.31 5.47
N CYS A 109 1.77 8.06 5.90
CA CYS A 109 0.93 9.10 6.49
C CYS A 109 0.91 9.06 8.01
N GLY A 110 1.61 8.11 8.60
CA GLY A 110 1.75 8.03 10.07
C GLY A 110 3.08 8.62 10.51
N ILE A 111 3.94 7.76 11.04
CA ILE A 111 5.24 8.17 11.59
C ILE A 111 6.11 8.90 10.56
N ALA A 112 6.04 8.48 9.29
CA ALA A 112 6.84 9.12 8.24
C ALA A 112 6.41 10.57 7.98
N GLY A 113 5.18 10.94 8.35
CA GLY A 113 4.77 12.34 8.40
C GLY A 113 4.29 12.97 7.11
N TYR A 114 4.05 12.18 6.07
CA TYR A 114 3.50 12.73 4.83
C TYR A 114 1.99 12.82 4.89
N LYS A 115 1.42 13.62 4.01
CA LYS A 115 -0.03 13.79 3.88
C LYS A 115 -0.56 12.83 2.83
N VAL A 116 -1.85 12.49 2.96
CA VAL A 116 -2.53 11.62 1.99
C VAL A 116 -2.38 12.18 0.57
N GLU A 117 -2.54 13.49 0.41
CA GLU A 117 -2.44 14.12 -0.91
C GLU A 117 -1.03 14.03 -1.53
N GLU A 118 -0.02 13.76 -0.71
CA GLU A 118 1.35 13.56 -1.20
C GLU A 118 1.63 12.11 -1.59
N ILE A 119 1.02 11.17 -0.90
CA ILE A 119 1.28 9.74 -1.09
C ILE A 119 0.29 9.08 -2.04
N ALA A 120 -1.01 9.33 -1.83
CA ALA A 120 -2.05 8.61 -2.56
C ALA A 120 -1.92 8.71 -4.09
N PRO A 121 -1.58 9.88 -4.67
CA PRO A 121 -1.46 9.97 -6.13
C PRO A 121 -0.38 9.05 -6.72
N MET A 122 0.58 8.63 -5.90
CA MET A 122 1.64 7.73 -6.36
C MET A 122 1.13 6.36 -6.77
N PHE A 123 -0.08 6.00 -6.32
CA PHE A 123 -0.70 4.71 -6.63
C PHE A 123 -1.58 4.74 -7.87
N LYS A 124 -1.72 5.88 -8.53
CA LYS A 124 -2.56 5.96 -9.72
C LYS A 124 -2.16 4.92 -10.76
N GLY A 125 -3.15 4.31 -11.36
CA GLY A 125 -2.93 3.32 -12.42
C GLY A 125 -2.59 1.92 -11.93
N ILE A 126 -2.58 1.69 -10.63
CA ILE A 126 -2.31 0.36 -10.08
C ILE A 126 -3.44 -0.60 -10.47
N SER A 127 -3.17 -1.90 -10.48
CA SER A 127 -4.15 -2.92 -10.83
C SER A 127 -5.29 -2.98 -9.82
N HIS A 128 -6.43 -3.57 -10.25
CA HIS A 128 -7.67 -3.53 -9.48
C HIS A 128 -7.69 -4.42 -8.24
N ASN A 129 -6.67 -5.22 -8.03
CA ASN A 129 -6.61 -6.13 -6.88
C ASN A 129 -6.08 -5.45 -5.62
N VAL A 130 -6.30 -4.14 -5.49
CA VAL A 130 -5.90 -3.36 -4.32
C VAL A 130 -7.14 -2.77 -3.66
N ILE A 131 -7.24 -2.93 -2.35
CA ILE A 131 -8.26 -2.28 -1.53
C ILE A 131 -7.60 -1.09 -0.86
N PHE A 132 -8.05 0.10 -1.19
CA PHE A 132 -7.44 1.34 -0.71
C PHE A 132 -8.07 1.84 0.59
N PRO A 133 -7.32 2.60 1.40
CA PRO A 133 -7.96 3.38 2.46
C PRO A 133 -8.98 4.34 1.84
N ALA A 134 -10.12 4.51 2.48
CA ALA A 134 -11.18 5.39 1.95
C ALA A 134 -10.66 6.80 1.66
N SER A 135 -9.72 7.29 2.47
CA SER A 135 -9.15 8.63 2.29
C SER A 135 -8.35 8.79 0.99
N PHE A 136 -7.93 7.68 0.38
CA PHE A 136 -7.17 7.75 -0.87
C PHE A 136 -8.04 7.96 -2.10
N ARG A 137 -9.36 7.75 -1.97
CA ARG A 137 -10.26 7.71 -3.11
C ARG A 137 -10.15 8.91 -4.06
N PRO A 138 -10.16 10.16 -3.58
CA PRO A 138 -10.09 11.30 -4.51
C PRO A 138 -8.81 11.37 -5.33
N PHE A 139 -7.77 10.66 -4.89
CA PHE A 139 -6.44 10.76 -5.49
C PHE A 139 -6.09 9.59 -6.38
N VAL A 140 -6.85 8.50 -6.32
CA VAL A 140 -6.51 7.29 -7.10
C VAL A 140 -7.55 6.99 -8.16
N GLU A 141 -8.80 7.43 -7.99
CA GLU A 141 -9.82 7.21 -9.01
C GLU A 141 -9.64 8.18 -10.15
N ARG A 142 -9.79 7.65 -11.36
CA ARG A 142 -9.79 8.48 -12.55
C ARG A 142 -11.17 9.09 -12.70
N THR A 143 -11.21 10.41 -12.77
CA THR A 143 -12.47 11.10 -13.02
C THR A 143 -12.60 11.36 -14.51
N LEU A 144 -13.82 11.30 -15.01
CA LEU A 144 -14.09 11.63 -16.41
C LEU A 144 -14.22 13.14 -16.56
N PRO A 145 -13.77 13.68 -17.68
CA PRO A 145 -13.89 15.12 -17.94
C PRO A 145 -15.34 15.55 -18.07
#